data_b7df2b323036506370be1820f2e76463
#
_entry.id   b7df2b323036506370be1820f2e76463
#
_cell.length_a   1.000
_cell.length_b   1.000
_cell.length_c   1.000
_cell.angle_alpha   90.00
_cell.angle_beta   90.00
_cell.angle_gamma   90.00
#
_symmetry.space_group_name_H-M   'P 1'
#
loop_
_entity.id
_entity.type
_entity.pdbx_description
1 polymer ?
#
loop_
_entity_poly.entity_id
_entity_poly.type
_entity_poly.pdbx_seq_one_letter_code
_entity_poly.pdbx_strand_id
1 'polypeptide(L)'
;RQFFGLVMAAQALIYGISQPIAGLLADRYGSIRVIIAGALLYAIGLYWAGISGDSWDLMMSLGVVVGLGLSGPTQVLVLGAVGKVVPNERRSMVFGTVIASTSLGMFFFVPGGQQLVEALGWRDAFIFLAVLIALLPLIAIGLRGAPAIESDGPKQSIWEAILEARGHSGYVLLTLGFFVCG
;
A
#
# COMPACT_ATOMS: atom_id res chain seq x y z
N ARG A 1 19.74 -7.80 -15.85
CA ARG A 1 18.71 -8.65 -15.20
C ARG A 1 18.94 -8.74 -13.70
N GLN A 2 20.16 -8.96 -13.21
CA GLN A 2 20.46 -9.04 -11.77
C GLN A 2 20.15 -7.73 -11.03
N PHE A 3 20.44 -6.59 -11.62
CA PHE A 3 20.18 -5.28 -11.04
C PHE A 3 18.67 -5.05 -10.78
N PHE A 4 17.80 -5.40 -11.73
CA PHE A 4 16.34 -5.30 -11.53
C PHE A 4 15.84 -6.22 -10.41
N GLY A 5 16.39 -7.43 -10.29
CA GLY A 5 16.08 -8.31 -9.17
C GLY A 5 16.46 -7.68 -7.82
N LEU A 6 17.61 -7.00 -7.76
CA LEU A 6 18.05 -6.31 -6.54
C LEU A 6 17.11 -5.14 -6.19
N VAL A 7 16.68 -4.35 -7.19
CA VAL A 7 15.73 -3.24 -6.99
C VAL A 7 14.39 -3.75 -6.44
N MET A 8 13.86 -4.84 -7.02
CA MET A 8 12.61 -5.46 -6.55
C MET A 8 12.75 -6.04 -5.14
N ALA A 9 13.87 -6.67 -4.84
CA ALA A 9 14.14 -7.19 -3.49
C ALA A 9 14.25 -6.06 -2.46
N ALA A 10 14.94 -4.97 -2.78
CA ALA A 10 15.04 -3.79 -1.93
C ALA A 10 13.67 -3.15 -1.71
N GLN A 11 12.85 -3.01 -2.78
CA GLN A 11 11.49 -2.50 -2.69
C GLN A 11 10.61 -3.35 -1.77
N ALA A 12 10.64 -4.68 -1.94
CA ALA A 12 9.85 -5.59 -1.12
C ALA A 12 10.27 -5.53 0.36
N LEU A 13 11.58 -5.45 0.63
CA LEU A 13 12.11 -5.32 1.99
C LEU A 13 11.67 -4.02 2.65
N ILE A 14 11.84 -2.89 1.96
CA ILE A 14 11.47 -1.57 2.48
C ILE A 14 9.95 -1.49 2.67
N TYR A 15 9.17 -1.98 1.72
CA TYR A 15 7.73 -2.09 1.84
C TYR A 15 7.31 -2.88 3.08
N GLY A 16 7.89 -4.07 3.29
CA GLY A 16 7.58 -4.91 4.45
C GLY A 16 7.93 -4.25 5.79
N ILE A 17 9.11 -3.61 5.90
CA ILE A 17 9.53 -2.91 7.12
C ILE A 17 8.67 -1.67 7.38
N SER A 18 8.22 -1.01 6.32
CA SER A 18 7.43 0.23 6.43
C SER A 18 5.96 -0.01 6.78
N GLN A 19 5.42 -1.21 6.55
CA GLN A 19 4.01 -1.52 6.84
C GLN A 19 3.61 -1.33 8.31
N PRO A 20 4.33 -1.86 9.30
CA PRO A 20 4.03 -1.62 10.71
C PRO A 20 4.05 -0.13 11.07
N ILE A 21 5.03 0.62 10.51
CA ILE A 21 5.17 2.06 10.73
C ILE A 21 3.97 2.80 10.14
N ALA A 22 3.56 2.45 8.92
CA ALA A 22 2.38 3.03 8.27
C ALA A 22 1.09 2.72 9.06
N GLY A 23 0.97 1.52 9.63
CA GLY A 23 -0.13 1.16 10.53
C GLY A 23 -0.20 2.06 11.75
N LEU A 24 0.93 2.27 12.43
CA LEU A 24 1.04 3.16 13.58
C LEU A 24 0.69 4.62 13.28
N LEU A 25 1.20 5.12 12.15
CA LEU A 25 0.87 6.44 11.67
C LEU A 25 -0.63 6.58 11.36
N ALA A 26 -1.24 5.52 10.79
CA ALA A 26 -2.66 5.48 10.49
C ALA A 26 -3.53 5.51 11.75
N ASP A 27 -3.11 4.83 12.82
CA ASP A 27 -3.82 4.86 14.11
C ASP A 27 -3.67 6.22 14.80
N ARG A 28 -2.51 6.87 14.67
CA ARG A 28 -2.25 8.16 15.31
C ARG A 28 -2.82 9.35 14.54
N TYR A 29 -2.67 9.37 13.20
CA TYR A 29 -3.00 10.52 12.36
C TYR A 29 -4.24 10.30 11.48
N GLY A 30 -4.79 9.09 11.48
CA GLY A 30 -5.92 8.67 10.66
C GLY A 30 -5.48 8.02 9.34
N SER A 31 -6.16 6.92 8.98
CA SER A 31 -5.82 6.09 7.81
C SER A 31 -5.82 6.86 6.50
N ILE A 32 -6.77 7.79 6.30
CA ILE A 32 -6.89 8.56 5.04
C ILE A 32 -5.66 9.45 4.80
N ARG A 33 -5.12 10.07 5.85
CA ARG A 33 -3.92 10.92 5.72
C ARG A 33 -2.70 10.11 5.34
N VAL A 34 -2.55 8.92 5.91
CA VAL A 34 -1.43 8.03 5.59
C VAL A 34 -1.54 7.47 4.19
N ILE A 35 -2.74 7.10 3.74
CA ILE A 35 -3.01 6.67 2.36
C ILE A 35 -2.65 7.79 1.37
N ILE A 36 -3.06 9.02 1.63
CA ILE A 36 -2.74 10.18 0.78
C ILE A 36 -1.23 10.42 0.73
N ALA A 37 -0.55 10.44 1.88
CA ALA A 37 0.89 10.65 1.95
C ALA A 37 1.66 9.54 1.22
N GLY A 38 1.27 8.28 1.41
CA GLY A 38 1.86 7.13 0.71
C GLY A 38 1.62 7.18 -0.79
N ALA A 39 0.42 7.53 -1.24
CA ALA A 39 0.11 7.66 -2.67
C ALA A 39 0.92 8.79 -3.33
N LEU A 40 1.09 9.93 -2.66
CA LEU A 40 1.93 11.02 -3.16
C LEU A 40 3.40 10.62 -3.24
N LEU A 41 3.90 9.95 -2.20
CA LEU A 41 5.29 9.45 -2.18
C LEU A 41 5.50 8.41 -3.29
N TYR A 42 4.53 7.53 -3.51
CA TYR A 42 4.56 6.56 -4.61
C TYR A 42 4.57 7.24 -5.97
N ALA A 43 3.72 8.26 -6.19
CA ALA A 43 3.70 9.04 -7.43
C ALA A 43 5.05 9.75 -7.68
N ILE A 44 5.64 10.36 -6.64
CA ILE A 44 6.96 11.00 -6.71
C ILE A 44 8.04 9.98 -7.09
N GLY A 45 8.03 8.79 -6.48
CA GLY A 45 8.97 7.73 -6.80
C GLY A 45 8.88 7.24 -8.24
N LEU A 46 7.67 7.06 -8.77
CA LEU A 46 7.45 6.68 -10.17
C LEU A 46 7.86 7.79 -11.14
N TYR A 47 7.54 9.04 -10.82
CA TYR A 47 7.97 10.18 -11.63
C TYR A 47 9.49 10.27 -11.69
N TRP A 48 10.16 10.15 -10.54
CA TRP A 48 11.62 10.14 -10.47
C TRP A 48 12.19 8.97 -11.28
N ALA A 49 11.63 7.77 -11.19
CA ALA A 49 12.03 6.63 -12.00
C ALA A 49 11.93 6.93 -13.51
N GLY A 50 10.85 7.59 -13.94
CA GLY A 50 10.65 7.97 -15.35
C GLY A 50 11.71 8.92 -15.91
N ILE A 51 12.22 9.84 -15.08
CA ILE A 51 13.26 10.81 -15.48
C ILE A 51 14.68 10.36 -15.16
N SER A 52 14.86 9.19 -14.49
CA SER A 52 16.17 8.70 -14.09
C SER A 52 17.12 8.48 -15.24
N GLY A 53 18.39 8.89 -15.09
CA GLY A 53 19.46 8.69 -16.06
C GLY A 53 20.33 7.47 -15.73
N ASP A 54 20.46 7.15 -14.44
CA ASP A 54 21.41 6.17 -13.92
C ASP A 54 20.73 5.01 -13.20
N SER A 55 21.45 3.88 -13.14
CA SER A 55 20.98 2.70 -12.42
C SER A 55 20.80 2.96 -10.90
N TRP A 56 21.59 3.86 -10.34
CA TRP A 56 21.50 4.22 -8.92
C TRP A 56 20.24 5.03 -8.62
N ASP A 57 19.88 5.96 -9.52
CA ASP A 57 18.62 6.70 -9.43
C ASP A 57 17.40 5.78 -9.49
N LEU A 58 17.44 4.76 -10.36
CA LEU A 58 16.40 3.74 -10.44
C LEU A 58 16.29 2.94 -9.13
N MET A 59 17.41 2.61 -8.50
CA MET A 59 17.39 1.90 -7.22
C MET A 59 16.80 2.77 -6.10
N MET A 60 17.15 4.04 -6.03
CA MET A 60 16.61 4.97 -5.03
C MET A 60 15.13 5.25 -5.26
N SER A 61 14.73 5.51 -6.50
CA SER A 61 13.35 5.83 -6.82
C SER A 61 12.42 4.62 -6.67
N LEU A 62 12.70 3.51 -7.38
CA LEU A 62 11.83 2.31 -7.35
C LEU A 62 12.03 1.47 -6.09
N GLY A 63 13.28 1.29 -5.64
CA GLY A 63 13.57 0.47 -4.47
C GLY A 63 13.14 1.16 -3.18
N VAL A 64 13.58 2.39 -2.96
CA VAL A 64 13.37 3.08 -1.67
C VAL A 64 12.08 3.89 -1.67
N VAL A 65 11.95 4.88 -2.55
CA VAL A 65 10.83 5.84 -2.50
C VAL A 65 9.49 5.17 -2.83
N VAL A 66 9.47 4.35 -3.87
CA VAL A 66 8.26 3.56 -4.21
C VAL A 66 7.96 2.52 -3.13
N GLY A 67 8.98 1.84 -2.58
CA GLY A 67 8.80 0.89 -1.49
C GLY A 67 8.16 1.52 -0.25
N LEU A 68 8.61 2.71 0.15
CA LEU A 68 8.00 3.51 1.22
C LEU A 68 6.58 3.96 0.85
N GLY A 69 6.39 4.47 -0.36
CA GLY A 69 5.11 4.97 -0.85
C GLY A 69 4.01 3.90 -0.87
N LEU A 70 4.36 2.69 -1.28
CA LEU A 70 3.43 1.55 -1.31
C LEU A 70 2.88 1.16 0.07
N SER A 71 3.60 1.46 1.16
CA SER A 71 3.14 1.14 2.51
C SER A 71 1.88 1.92 2.95
N GLY A 72 1.59 3.06 2.31
CA GLY A 72 0.41 3.87 2.60
C GLY A 72 -0.89 3.29 2.02
N PRO A 73 -1.05 3.16 0.69
CA PRO A 73 -2.27 2.67 0.07
C PRO A 73 -2.39 1.14 0.10
N THR A 74 -2.03 0.51 1.23
CA THR A 74 -2.14 -0.94 1.38
C THR A 74 -3.57 -1.38 1.57
N GLN A 75 -3.87 -2.60 1.12
CA GLN A 75 -5.17 -3.23 1.33
C GLN A 75 -5.55 -3.29 2.82
N VAL A 76 -4.58 -3.52 3.70
CA VAL A 76 -4.79 -3.58 5.16
C VAL A 76 -5.27 -2.23 5.70
N LEU A 77 -4.64 -1.13 5.31
CA LEU A 77 -5.05 0.22 5.73
C LEU A 77 -6.40 0.62 5.15
N VAL A 78 -6.67 0.25 3.89
CA VAL A 78 -7.97 0.50 3.25
C VAL A 78 -9.08 -0.27 3.96
N LEU A 79 -8.88 -1.56 4.24
CA LEU A 79 -9.83 -2.38 5.00
C LEU A 79 -10.03 -1.85 6.42
N GLY A 80 -8.96 -1.41 7.08
CA GLY A 80 -9.03 -0.78 8.38
C GLY A 80 -9.83 0.54 8.36
N ALA A 81 -9.65 1.37 7.34
CA ALA A 81 -10.41 2.61 7.15
C ALA A 81 -11.90 2.33 6.90
N VAL A 82 -12.19 1.40 6.00
CA VAL A 82 -13.55 0.98 5.65
C VAL A 82 -14.25 0.32 6.85
N GLY A 83 -13.53 -0.49 7.63
CA GLY A 83 -14.05 -1.15 8.81
C GLY A 83 -14.50 -0.19 9.93
N LYS A 84 -13.95 1.03 9.95
CA LYS A 84 -14.36 2.09 10.90
C LYS A 84 -15.67 2.80 10.49
N VAL A 85 -16.09 2.66 9.25
CA VAL A 85 -17.27 3.37 8.69
C VAL A 85 -18.46 2.43 8.48
N VAL A 86 -18.20 1.14 8.27
CA VAL A 86 -19.23 0.15 7.90
C VAL A 86 -19.80 -0.56 9.13
N PRO A 87 -21.15 -0.64 9.28
CA PRO A 87 -21.81 -1.43 10.32
C PRO A 87 -21.38 -2.91 10.29
N ASN A 88 -21.36 -3.55 11.45
CA ASN A 88 -20.88 -4.93 11.62
C ASN A 88 -21.59 -5.94 10.71
N GLU A 89 -22.91 -5.75 10.47
CA GLU A 89 -23.73 -6.64 9.66
C GLU A 89 -23.30 -6.69 8.18
N ARG A 90 -22.72 -5.60 7.66
CA ARG A 90 -22.31 -5.47 6.26
C ARG A 90 -20.80 -5.54 6.05
N ARG A 91 -20.04 -5.62 7.14
CA ARG A 91 -18.57 -5.56 7.08
C ARG A 91 -17.97 -6.66 6.22
N SER A 92 -18.45 -7.90 6.35
CA SER A 92 -17.96 -9.03 5.55
C SER A 92 -18.19 -8.84 4.05
N MET A 93 -19.39 -8.36 3.67
CA MET A 93 -19.73 -8.11 2.26
C MET A 93 -18.86 -6.99 1.66
N VAL A 94 -18.69 -5.90 2.41
CA VAL A 94 -17.88 -4.76 1.94
C VAL A 94 -16.40 -5.13 1.84
N PHE A 95 -15.87 -5.88 2.80
CA PHE A 95 -14.48 -6.37 2.73
C PHE A 95 -14.28 -7.30 1.54
N GLY A 96 -15.23 -8.22 1.29
CA GLY A 96 -15.20 -9.08 0.10
C GLY A 96 -15.20 -8.27 -1.20
N THR A 97 -16.02 -7.20 -1.27
CA THR A 97 -16.06 -6.32 -2.44
C THR A 97 -14.74 -5.57 -2.65
N VAL A 98 -14.12 -5.06 -1.59
CA VAL A 98 -12.81 -4.38 -1.66
C VAL A 98 -11.73 -5.35 -2.16
N ILE A 99 -11.70 -6.58 -1.64
CA ILE A 99 -10.74 -7.60 -2.07
C ILE A 99 -10.97 -7.99 -3.53
N ALA A 100 -12.23 -8.22 -3.93
CA ALA A 100 -12.59 -8.53 -5.32
C ALA A 100 -12.20 -7.38 -6.28
N SER A 101 -12.39 -6.12 -5.86
CA SER A 101 -11.98 -4.96 -6.66
C SER A 101 -10.47 -4.90 -6.88
N THR A 102 -9.66 -5.34 -5.91
CA THR A 102 -8.20 -5.44 -6.08
C THR A 102 -7.82 -6.44 -7.17
N SER A 103 -8.45 -7.62 -7.17
CA SER A 103 -8.22 -8.64 -8.20
C SER A 103 -8.66 -8.17 -9.58
N LEU A 104 -9.80 -7.47 -9.65
CA LEU A 104 -10.28 -6.87 -10.89
C LEU A 104 -9.31 -5.77 -11.38
N GLY A 105 -8.80 -4.96 -10.47
CA GLY A 105 -7.76 -3.97 -10.76
C GLY A 105 -6.53 -4.63 -11.39
N MET A 106 -5.99 -5.68 -10.79
CA MET A 106 -4.84 -6.42 -11.34
C MET A 106 -5.12 -6.97 -12.75
N PHE A 107 -6.33 -7.49 -12.99
CA PHE A 107 -6.72 -8.02 -14.29
C PHE A 107 -6.66 -6.97 -15.41
N PHE A 108 -7.02 -5.73 -15.14
CA PHE A 108 -6.99 -4.65 -16.12
C PHE A 108 -5.64 -3.91 -16.16
N PHE A 109 -5.05 -3.62 -14.98
CA PHE A 109 -3.85 -2.78 -14.91
C PHE A 109 -2.56 -3.52 -15.30
N VAL A 110 -2.47 -4.84 -15.11
CA VAL A 110 -1.25 -5.57 -15.49
C VAL A 110 -1.10 -5.60 -17.02
N PRO A 111 -2.08 -6.09 -17.81
CA PRO A 111 -1.96 -6.05 -19.27
C PRO A 111 -1.99 -4.62 -19.82
N GLY A 112 -2.76 -3.71 -19.23
CA GLY A 112 -2.79 -2.31 -19.61
C GLY A 112 -1.45 -1.61 -19.41
N GLY A 113 -0.78 -1.88 -18.29
CA GLY A 113 0.56 -1.34 -18.02
C GLY A 113 1.61 -1.88 -19.00
N GLN A 114 1.52 -3.16 -19.38
CA GLN A 114 2.40 -3.73 -20.38
C GLN A 114 2.21 -3.07 -21.75
N GLN A 115 0.97 -2.90 -22.21
CA GLN A 115 0.66 -2.19 -23.45
C GLN A 115 1.14 -0.73 -23.41
N LEU A 116 1.03 -0.07 -22.26
CA LEU A 116 1.52 1.30 -22.07
C LEU A 116 3.03 1.37 -22.25
N VAL A 117 3.77 0.43 -21.67
CA VAL A 117 5.23 0.33 -21.82
C VAL A 117 5.64 0.02 -23.26
N GLU A 118 4.90 -0.84 -23.95
CA GLU A 118 5.15 -1.18 -25.36
C GLU A 118 4.88 0.00 -26.29
N ALA A 119 3.85 0.81 -26.01
CA ALA A 119 3.43 1.93 -26.85
C ALA A 119 4.27 3.20 -26.63
N LEU A 120 4.56 3.55 -25.37
CA LEU A 120 5.21 4.81 -24.99
C LEU A 120 6.68 4.63 -24.54
N GLY A 121 7.09 3.41 -24.29
CA GLY A 121 8.35 3.12 -23.61
C GLY A 121 8.21 3.19 -22.08
N TRP A 122 9.19 2.63 -21.38
CA TRP A 122 9.11 2.48 -19.92
C TRP A 122 9.14 3.80 -19.14
N ARG A 123 9.85 4.82 -19.67
CA ARG A 123 9.96 6.14 -19.03
C ARG A 123 8.63 6.88 -19.00
N ASP A 124 8.01 7.02 -20.15
CA ASP A 124 6.74 7.74 -20.29
C ASP A 124 5.61 6.96 -19.62
N ALA A 125 5.68 5.63 -19.64
CA ALA A 125 4.75 4.78 -18.88
C ALA A 125 4.82 5.04 -17.36
N PHE A 126 6.02 5.18 -16.78
CA PHE A 126 6.16 5.53 -15.37
C PHE A 126 5.65 6.93 -15.04
N ILE A 127 5.89 7.91 -15.91
CA ILE A 127 5.36 9.26 -15.74
C ILE A 127 3.83 9.26 -15.82
N PHE A 128 3.25 8.53 -16.77
CA PHE A 128 1.81 8.39 -16.89
C PHE A 128 1.19 7.75 -15.63
N LEU A 129 1.79 6.66 -15.14
CA LEU A 129 1.34 6.00 -13.91
C LEU A 129 1.49 6.91 -12.68
N ALA A 130 2.57 7.71 -12.62
CA ALA A 130 2.78 8.69 -11.56
C ALA A 130 1.64 9.72 -11.51
N VAL A 131 1.23 10.25 -12.66
CA VAL A 131 0.10 11.19 -12.76
C VAL A 131 -1.20 10.51 -12.35
N LEU A 132 -1.44 9.28 -12.80
CA LEU A 132 -2.64 8.53 -12.44
C LEU A 132 -2.73 8.29 -10.92
N ILE A 133 -1.62 7.91 -10.29
CA ILE A 133 -1.55 7.71 -8.84
C ILE A 133 -1.67 9.03 -8.08
N ALA A 134 -1.13 10.12 -8.60
CA ALA A 134 -1.28 11.45 -8.01
C ALA A 134 -2.74 11.95 -7.97
N LEU A 135 -3.64 11.35 -8.75
CA LEU A 135 -5.09 11.62 -8.69
C LEU A 135 -5.78 10.89 -7.51
N LEU A 136 -5.21 9.81 -6.97
CA LEU A 136 -5.80 9.07 -5.85
C LEU A 136 -6.08 9.94 -4.61
N PRO A 137 -5.18 10.86 -4.18
CA PRO A 137 -5.46 11.79 -3.10
C PRO A 137 -6.70 12.63 -3.29
N LEU A 138 -7.03 13.03 -4.53
CA LEU A 138 -8.23 13.82 -4.83
C LEU A 138 -9.50 13.00 -4.55
N ILE A 139 -9.49 11.72 -4.92
CA ILE A 139 -10.59 10.79 -4.63
C ILE A 139 -10.70 10.56 -3.11
N ALA A 140 -9.57 10.38 -2.43
CA ALA A 140 -9.52 10.16 -0.98
C ALA A 140 -10.00 11.38 -0.19
N ILE A 141 -9.75 12.59 -0.66
CA ILE A 141 -10.27 13.84 -0.07
C ILE A 141 -11.79 13.91 -0.17
N GLY A 142 -12.39 13.47 -1.27
CA GLY A 142 -13.83 13.39 -1.44
C GLY A 142 -14.52 12.45 -0.44
N LEU A 143 -13.81 11.46 0.09
CA LEU A 143 -14.30 10.51 1.09
C LEU A 143 -14.17 11.02 2.55
N ARG A 144 -13.61 12.20 2.78
CA ARG A 144 -13.41 12.78 4.14
C ARG A 144 -14.68 13.07 4.92
N GLY A 145 -15.85 12.99 4.29
CA GLY A 145 -17.14 13.31 4.92
C GLY A 145 -17.79 12.17 5.71
N ALA A 146 -17.25 10.97 5.73
CA ALA A 146 -17.81 9.86 6.48
C ALA A 146 -17.38 9.93 7.96
N PRO A 147 -18.33 10.06 8.92
CA PRO A 147 -17.98 10.03 10.34
C PRO A 147 -17.37 8.68 10.69
N ALA A 148 -16.15 8.70 11.22
CA ALA A 148 -15.52 7.50 11.74
C ALA A 148 -16.34 7.02 12.95
N ILE A 149 -16.79 5.78 12.95
CA ILE A 149 -17.31 5.14 14.15
C ILE A 149 -16.09 4.94 15.06
N GLU A 150 -15.99 5.74 16.12
CA GLU A 150 -14.95 5.57 17.13
C GLU A 150 -15.02 4.15 17.66
N SER A 151 -13.99 3.37 17.43
CA SER A 151 -13.82 2.10 18.11
C SER A 151 -13.31 2.40 19.52
N ASP A 152 -14.15 2.20 20.50
CA ASP A 152 -13.92 2.37 21.94
C ASP A 152 -12.99 1.26 22.50
N GLY A 153 -12.01 0.84 21.72
CA GLY A 153 -11.00 -0.14 22.14
C GLY A 153 -9.84 0.54 22.88
N PRO A 154 -9.33 -0.08 23.96
CA PRO A 154 -8.14 0.44 24.65
C PRO A 154 -6.99 0.58 23.65
N LYS A 155 -6.31 1.73 23.68
CA LYS A 155 -5.10 1.99 22.90
C LYS A 155 -3.98 1.10 23.46
N GLN A 156 -3.90 -0.13 22.98
CA GLN A 156 -2.81 -1.04 23.35
C GLN A 156 -1.46 -0.50 22.83
N SER A 157 -0.44 -0.62 23.67
CA SER A 157 0.94 -0.39 23.25
C SER A 157 1.34 -1.45 22.22
N ILE A 158 2.12 -1.05 21.20
CA ILE A 158 2.62 -1.97 20.16
C ILE A 158 3.32 -3.17 20.77
N TRP A 159 4.09 -2.95 21.82
CA TRP A 159 4.84 -3.97 22.53
C TRP A 159 3.93 -5.00 23.20
N GLU A 160 2.84 -4.55 23.80
CA GLU A 160 1.81 -5.43 24.38
C GLU A 160 1.09 -6.24 23.31
N ALA A 161 0.74 -5.60 22.19
CA ALA A 161 0.09 -6.30 21.06
C ALA A 161 1.01 -7.37 20.43
N ILE A 162 2.31 -7.11 20.29
CA ILE A 162 3.29 -8.09 19.79
C ILE A 162 3.47 -9.26 20.77
N LEU A 163 3.54 -8.98 22.06
CA LEU A 163 3.68 -10.01 23.08
C LEU A 163 2.42 -10.90 23.17
N GLU A 164 1.24 -10.30 23.10
CA GLU A 164 -0.03 -11.01 23.06
C GLU A 164 -0.17 -11.87 21.80
N ALA A 165 0.19 -11.31 20.62
CA ALA A 165 0.18 -12.02 19.36
C ALA A 165 1.12 -13.24 19.34
N ARG A 166 2.31 -13.14 19.93
CA ARG A 166 3.23 -14.28 20.08
C ARG A 166 2.70 -15.39 20.97
N GLY A 167 1.83 -15.06 21.94
CA GLY A 167 1.18 -16.03 22.81
C GLY A 167 0.07 -16.86 22.12
N HIS A 168 -0.43 -16.40 20.98
CA HIS A 168 -1.50 -17.07 20.23
C HIS A 168 -0.94 -17.95 19.11
N SER A 169 -1.00 -19.26 19.27
CA SER A 169 -0.52 -20.24 18.27
C SER A 169 -1.16 -20.03 16.89
N GLY A 170 -2.42 -19.63 16.82
CA GLY A 170 -3.12 -19.29 15.57
C GLY A 170 -2.48 -18.12 14.83
N TYR A 171 -2.04 -17.08 15.54
CA TYR A 171 -1.35 -15.95 14.94
C TYR A 171 0.02 -16.34 14.36
N VAL A 172 0.78 -17.15 15.10
CA VAL A 172 2.11 -17.63 14.65
C VAL A 172 1.95 -18.51 13.40
N LEU A 173 0.97 -19.43 13.39
CA LEU A 173 0.69 -20.28 12.22
C LEU A 173 0.25 -19.47 11.00
N LEU A 174 -0.62 -18.46 11.18
CA LEU A 174 -1.02 -17.56 10.12
C LEU A 174 0.18 -16.76 9.57
N THR A 175 1.02 -16.23 10.45
CA THR A 175 2.22 -15.48 10.04
C THR A 175 3.19 -16.36 9.26
N LEU A 176 3.42 -17.60 9.70
CA LEU A 176 4.23 -18.56 8.95
C LEU A 176 3.60 -18.95 7.62
N GLY A 177 2.28 -19.12 7.57
CA GLY A 177 1.55 -19.39 6.33
C GLY A 177 1.70 -18.24 5.32
N PHE A 178 1.53 -17.00 5.77
CA PHE A 178 1.75 -15.82 4.92
C PHE A 178 3.20 -15.66 4.48
N PHE A 179 4.17 -15.97 5.33
CA PHE A 179 5.59 -15.93 4.98
C PHE A 179 5.95 -16.91 3.85
N VAL A 180 5.29 -18.06 3.80
CA VAL A 180 5.53 -19.06 2.75
C VAL A 180 4.80 -18.70 1.45
N CYS A 181 3.65 -18.02 1.52
CA CYS A 181 2.83 -17.65 0.35
C CYS A 181 3.25 -16.30 -0.28
N GLY A 182 3.94 -15.42 0.44
CA GLY A 182 4.39 -14.10 -0.01
C GLY A 182 5.78 -14.13 -0.55
#